data_ebd5de6d0a9fda989a63403cfab5d6e1
#
_entry.id   ebd5de6d0a9fda989a63403cfab5d6e1
#
_cell.length_a   1.000
_cell.length_b   1.000
_cell.length_c   1.000
_cell.angle_alpha   90.00
_cell.angle_beta   90.00
_cell.angle_gamma   90.00
#
_symmetry.space_group_name_H-M   'P 1'
#
loop_
_entity.id
_entity.type
_entity.pdbx_description
1 polymer ?
#
loop_
_entity_poly.entity_id
_entity_poly.type
_entity_poly.pdbx_seq_one_letter_code
_entity_poly.pdbx_strand_id
1 'polypeptide(L)'
;MNENSAASRYRGVPEYVREGAEIYRRSFATIRAEARLDGLPPEVAGVAVRMIHACGMVDLVEDLAYSPDVVINAREALRGGAPVLCDAAMVAAGVTRRRLPADNPVICTLSDERVPGLARELDTTRSAAALELWRDQLAGSVVAIGNAPTALFRLLEMIEDGAPKPAAVLGLPVGFIGAAESKDALAAHPSGLEHLVVRGRRGGSAMAVAAINAIASEEE
;
A
#
# COMPACT_ATOMS: atom_id res chain seq x y z
N MET A 1 -9.96 4.10 41.27
CA MET A 1 -9.78 2.62 41.43
C MET A 1 -11.02 1.96 40.89
N ASN A 2 -10.97 1.47 39.70
CA ASN A 2 -11.98 0.59 39.12
C ASN A 2 -11.23 -0.62 38.56
N GLU A 3 -11.05 -1.59 39.43
CA GLU A 3 -10.58 -2.91 39.08
C GLU A 3 -11.73 -3.65 38.42
N ASN A 4 -11.79 -3.57 37.09
CA ASN A 4 -12.61 -4.47 36.29
C ASN A 4 -11.70 -5.47 35.58
N SER A 5 -10.90 -6.19 36.37
CA SER A 5 -10.18 -7.40 35.95
C SER A 5 -11.22 -8.52 35.84
N ALA A 6 -11.84 -8.65 34.68
CA ALA A 6 -12.60 -9.84 34.37
C ALA A 6 -11.60 -10.97 34.10
N ALA A 7 -11.32 -11.77 35.16
CA ALA A 7 -10.52 -12.97 35.04
C ALA A 7 -10.94 -13.82 33.83
N SER A 8 -9.95 -14.31 33.06
CA SER A 8 -10.20 -15.15 31.89
C SER A 8 -11.11 -16.32 32.23
N ARG A 9 -12.24 -16.46 31.55
CA ARG A 9 -13.21 -17.57 31.75
C ARG A 9 -12.66 -18.92 31.30
N TYR A 10 -11.50 -18.93 30.67
CA TYR A 10 -10.87 -20.13 30.09
C TYR A 10 -9.58 -20.45 30.85
N ARG A 11 -9.47 -21.65 31.39
CA ARG A 11 -8.22 -22.14 32.02
C ARG A 11 -7.13 -22.24 30.94
N GLY A 12 -5.97 -21.62 31.21
CA GLY A 12 -4.80 -21.65 30.29
C GLY A 12 -4.76 -20.57 29.22
N VAL A 13 -5.75 -19.69 29.14
CA VAL A 13 -5.69 -18.51 28.26
C VAL A 13 -5.25 -17.30 29.10
N PRO A 14 -4.13 -16.64 28.77
CA PRO A 14 -3.70 -15.46 29.51
C PRO A 14 -4.71 -14.31 29.33
N GLU A 15 -4.67 -13.37 30.27
CA GLU A 15 -5.45 -12.14 30.13
C GLU A 15 -4.99 -11.37 28.90
N TYR A 16 -5.96 -10.84 28.14
CA TYR A 16 -5.70 -10.04 26.94
C TYR A 16 -6.68 -8.87 26.86
N VAL A 17 -6.25 -7.82 26.15
CA VAL A 17 -7.10 -6.66 25.90
C VAL A 17 -8.22 -7.07 24.94
N ARG A 18 -9.47 -6.77 25.29
CA ARG A 18 -10.66 -7.20 24.53
C ARG A 18 -11.33 -6.07 23.76
N GLU A 19 -11.02 -4.84 24.12
CA GLU A 19 -11.58 -3.67 23.46
C GLU A 19 -10.71 -3.28 22.27
N GLY A 20 -11.30 -3.28 21.05
CA GLY A 20 -10.58 -3.02 19.80
C GLY A 20 -9.91 -1.65 19.78
N ALA A 21 -10.63 -0.59 20.21
CA ALA A 21 -10.07 0.77 20.25
C ALA A 21 -8.83 0.85 21.16
N GLU A 22 -8.86 0.19 22.32
CA GLU A 22 -7.72 0.16 23.24
C GLU A 22 -6.54 -0.64 22.66
N ILE A 23 -6.80 -1.73 21.91
CA ILE A 23 -5.75 -2.47 21.20
C ILE A 23 -5.07 -1.55 20.18
N TYR A 24 -5.83 -0.83 19.37
CA TYR A 24 -5.27 0.13 18.38
C TYR A 24 -4.45 1.22 19.07
N ARG A 25 -5.02 1.86 20.09
CA ARG A 25 -4.34 2.92 20.85
C ARG A 25 -3.00 2.46 21.42
N ARG A 26 -2.97 1.29 22.07
CA ARG A 26 -1.72 0.71 22.64
C ARG A 26 -0.75 0.33 21.54
N SER A 27 -1.21 -0.30 20.47
CA SER A 27 -0.37 -0.71 19.36
C SER A 27 0.33 0.49 18.73
N PHE A 28 -0.41 1.55 18.41
CA PHE A 28 0.19 2.75 17.81
C PHE A 28 1.12 3.49 18.76
N ALA A 29 0.79 3.56 20.07
CA ALA A 29 1.68 4.13 21.08
C ALA A 29 3.00 3.34 21.18
N THR A 30 2.94 2.01 21.18
CA THR A 30 4.13 1.14 21.18
C THR A 30 4.95 1.32 19.93
N ILE A 31 4.33 1.33 18.74
CA ILE A 31 5.04 1.55 17.48
C ILE A 31 5.76 2.90 17.49
N ARG A 32 5.09 3.98 17.93
CA ARG A 32 5.70 5.31 18.01
C ARG A 32 6.87 5.40 19.00
N ALA A 33 6.85 4.56 20.04
CA ALA A 33 7.94 4.50 21.02
C ALA A 33 9.15 3.66 20.53
N GLU A 34 8.93 2.68 19.68
CA GLU A 34 9.95 1.73 19.24
C GLU A 34 10.54 2.05 17.86
N ALA A 35 9.72 2.57 16.93
CA ALA A 35 10.15 2.87 15.57
C ALA A 35 10.90 4.20 15.50
N ARG A 36 11.95 4.27 14.65
CA ARG A 36 12.72 5.48 14.39
C ARG A 36 11.98 6.40 13.42
N LEU A 37 10.97 7.10 13.90
CA LEU A 37 10.16 8.01 13.09
C LEU A 37 10.76 9.42 12.97
N ASP A 38 11.77 9.73 13.77
CA ASP A 38 12.46 11.02 13.74
C ASP A 38 13.11 11.24 12.36
N GLY A 39 12.80 12.37 11.75
CA GLY A 39 13.30 12.72 10.42
C GLY A 39 12.35 12.35 9.27
N LEU A 40 11.26 11.62 9.52
CA LEU A 40 10.18 11.46 8.54
C LEU A 40 9.23 12.67 8.60
N PRO A 41 8.73 13.15 7.44
CA PRO A 41 7.59 14.06 7.42
C PRO A 41 6.40 13.45 8.20
N PRO A 42 5.62 14.26 8.93
CA PRO A 42 4.52 13.76 9.76
C PRO A 42 3.53 12.88 9.00
N GLU A 43 3.24 13.22 7.75
CA GLU A 43 2.33 12.49 6.87
C GLU A 43 2.88 11.09 6.54
N VAL A 44 4.18 11.01 6.23
CA VAL A 44 4.86 9.75 5.95
C VAL A 44 4.99 8.90 7.22
N ALA A 45 5.29 9.54 8.37
CA ALA A 45 5.35 8.85 9.66
C ALA A 45 4.00 8.19 10.01
N GLY A 46 2.87 8.86 9.74
CA GLY A 46 1.53 8.29 9.92
C GLY A 46 1.30 7.04 9.05
N VAL A 47 1.74 7.10 7.79
CA VAL A 47 1.68 5.94 6.89
C VAL A 47 2.57 4.80 7.40
N ALA A 48 3.81 5.11 7.80
CA ALA A 48 4.76 4.12 8.33
C ALA A 48 4.22 3.41 9.58
N VAL A 49 3.64 4.15 10.54
CA VAL A 49 3.03 3.57 11.76
C VAL A 49 1.95 2.55 11.40
N ARG A 50 1.08 2.86 10.45
CA ARG A 50 0.02 1.94 10.04
C ARG A 50 0.56 0.75 9.26
N MET A 51 1.61 0.92 8.46
CA MET A 51 2.30 -0.19 7.78
C MET A 51 2.98 -1.11 8.81
N ILE A 52 3.65 -0.56 9.81
CA ILE A 52 4.27 -1.32 10.91
C ILE A 52 3.20 -2.09 11.68
N HIS A 53 2.06 -1.47 12.00
CA HIS A 53 0.95 -2.15 12.65
C HIS A 53 0.47 -3.38 11.86
N ALA A 54 0.46 -3.30 10.53
CA ALA A 54 0.01 -4.38 9.66
C ALA A 54 1.01 -5.53 9.52
N CYS A 55 2.31 -5.29 9.75
CA CYS A 55 3.36 -6.30 9.54
C CYS A 55 4.13 -6.68 10.83
N GLY A 56 4.04 -5.89 11.91
CA GLY A 56 4.75 -6.12 13.16
C GLY A 56 6.26 -5.85 13.11
N MET A 57 6.76 -5.12 12.10
CA MET A 57 8.18 -4.87 11.89
C MET A 57 8.51 -3.38 12.08
N VAL A 58 9.02 -3.00 13.24
CA VAL A 58 9.36 -1.60 13.56
C VAL A 58 10.56 -1.08 12.75
N ASP A 59 11.45 -1.96 12.35
CA ASP A 59 12.62 -1.69 11.50
C ASP A 59 12.26 -1.41 10.02
N LEU A 60 10.98 -1.54 9.64
CA LEU A 60 10.48 -1.21 8.30
C LEU A 60 10.88 0.20 7.85
N VAL A 61 10.96 1.13 8.80
CA VAL A 61 11.27 2.54 8.55
C VAL A 61 12.65 2.71 7.91
N GLU A 62 13.61 1.85 8.23
CA GLU A 62 14.98 1.91 7.72
C GLU A 62 15.05 1.63 6.21
N ASP A 63 14.08 0.88 5.68
CA ASP A 63 13.98 0.57 4.25
C ASP A 63 12.93 1.42 3.51
N LEU A 64 12.27 2.34 4.21
CA LEU A 64 11.26 3.18 3.59
C LEU A 64 11.93 4.20 2.67
N ALA A 65 11.49 4.27 1.41
CA ALA A 65 11.88 5.31 0.49
C ALA A 65 10.63 5.91 -0.16
N TYR A 66 10.64 7.23 -0.34
CA TYR A 66 9.48 7.96 -0.79
C TYR A 66 9.89 9.27 -1.48
N SER A 67 9.06 9.75 -2.38
CA SER A 67 9.15 11.10 -2.91
C SER A 67 8.50 12.09 -1.94
N PRO A 68 8.96 13.36 -1.90
CA PRO A 68 8.54 14.33 -0.88
C PRO A 68 7.03 14.51 -0.76
N ASP A 69 6.32 14.52 -1.88
CA ASP A 69 4.90 14.89 -1.95
C ASP A 69 3.95 13.70 -2.13
N VAL A 70 4.46 12.46 -2.08
CA VAL A 70 3.67 11.25 -2.38
C VAL A 70 2.38 11.13 -1.55
N VAL A 71 2.46 11.40 -0.25
CA VAL A 71 1.28 11.29 0.64
C VAL A 71 0.29 12.42 0.37
N ILE A 72 0.78 13.62 0.13
CA ILE A 72 -0.05 14.81 -0.15
C ILE A 72 -0.77 14.61 -1.48
N ASN A 73 -0.03 14.27 -2.54
CA ASN A 73 -0.60 14.08 -3.89
C ASN A 73 -1.58 12.91 -3.92
N ALA A 74 -1.27 11.79 -3.26
CA ALA A 74 -2.19 10.67 -3.17
C ALA A 74 -3.49 11.05 -2.42
N ARG A 75 -3.38 11.80 -1.33
CA ARG A 75 -4.53 12.25 -0.53
C ARG A 75 -5.41 13.22 -1.31
N GLU A 76 -4.81 14.18 -2.01
CA GLU A 76 -5.55 15.12 -2.85
C GLU A 76 -6.27 14.41 -4.00
N ALA A 77 -5.59 13.45 -4.67
CA ALA A 77 -6.22 12.63 -5.69
C ALA A 77 -7.44 11.86 -5.15
N LEU A 78 -7.29 11.21 -3.98
CA LEU A 78 -8.41 10.49 -3.35
C LEU A 78 -9.56 11.45 -2.98
N ARG A 79 -9.28 12.63 -2.45
CA ARG A 79 -10.31 13.67 -2.16
C ARG A 79 -11.01 14.12 -3.43
N GLY A 80 -10.31 14.13 -4.55
CA GLY A 80 -10.86 14.42 -5.88
C GLY A 80 -11.65 13.26 -6.51
N GLY A 81 -11.82 12.13 -5.83
CA GLY A 81 -12.56 10.97 -6.34
C GLY A 81 -11.74 10.04 -7.22
N ALA A 82 -10.40 10.19 -7.27
CA ALA A 82 -9.54 9.33 -8.08
C ALA A 82 -9.68 7.85 -7.72
N PRO A 83 -9.56 6.93 -8.70
CA PRO A 83 -9.60 5.51 -8.44
C PRO A 83 -8.33 5.01 -7.73
N VAL A 84 -8.48 3.93 -6.94
CA VAL A 84 -7.38 3.12 -6.42
C VAL A 84 -7.22 1.91 -7.32
N LEU A 85 -6.09 1.80 -8.02
CA LEU A 85 -5.76 0.68 -8.91
C LEU A 85 -4.88 -0.33 -8.17
N CYS A 86 -5.34 -1.57 -8.08
CA CYS A 86 -4.72 -2.62 -7.27
C CYS A 86 -4.26 -3.79 -8.16
N ASP A 87 -3.01 -4.24 -7.97
CA ASP A 87 -2.44 -5.36 -8.71
C ASP A 87 -3.00 -6.75 -8.30
N ALA A 88 -3.59 -6.83 -7.11
CA ALA A 88 -4.10 -8.07 -6.56
C ALA A 88 -5.46 -7.89 -5.87
N ALA A 89 -6.30 -8.90 -5.96
CA ALA A 89 -7.62 -8.91 -5.30
C ALA A 89 -7.50 -8.75 -3.78
N MET A 90 -6.43 -9.26 -3.17
CA MET A 90 -6.16 -9.12 -1.73
C MET A 90 -5.93 -7.65 -1.36
N VAL A 91 -5.23 -6.86 -2.19
CA VAL A 91 -5.06 -5.42 -1.98
C VAL A 91 -6.41 -4.72 -2.09
N ALA A 92 -7.16 -4.97 -3.16
CA ALA A 92 -8.47 -4.34 -3.37
C ALA A 92 -9.48 -4.67 -2.27
N ALA A 93 -9.49 -5.91 -1.78
CA ALA A 93 -10.38 -6.34 -0.68
C ALA A 93 -10.00 -5.72 0.67
N GLY A 94 -8.71 -5.42 0.90
CA GLY A 94 -8.23 -4.82 2.14
C GLY A 94 -8.47 -3.32 2.26
N VAL A 95 -8.73 -2.62 1.16
CA VAL A 95 -9.05 -1.18 1.20
C VAL A 95 -10.35 -0.94 1.94
N THR A 96 -10.27 -0.21 3.03
CA THR A 96 -11.41 0.11 3.89
C THR A 96 -12.26 1.22 3.27
N ARG A 97 -13.33 0.85 2.57
CA ARG A 97 -14.17 1.79 1.81
C ARG A 97 -14.64 3.01 2.61
N ARG A 98 -15.02 2.83 3.87
CA ARG A 98 -15.44 3.94 4.76
C ARG A 98 -14.35 4.96 5.08
N ARG A 99 -13.07 4.64 4.80
CA ARG A 99 -11.93 5.56 4.95
C ARG A 99 -11.67 6.39 3.71
N LEU A 100 -12.18 5.96 2.57
CA LEU A 100 -12.03 6.71 1.32
C LEU A 100 -12.85 8.00 1.42
N PRO A 101 -12.25 9.16 1.06
CA PRO A 101 -12.88 10.47 1.27
C PRO A 101 -13.99 10.80 0.28
N ALA A 102 -14.12 10.03 -0.79
CA ALA A 102 -15.14 10.12 -1.82
C ALA A 102 -15.58 8.72 -2.24
N ASP A 103 -16.49 8.61 -3.20
CA ASP A 103 -16.87 7.33 -3.82
C ASP A 103 -15.77 6.82 -4.76
N ASN A 104 -14.55 6.68 -4.21
CA ASN A 104 -13.39 6.26 -4.97
C ASN A 104 -13.54 4.81 -5.48
N PRO A 105 -13.50 4.57 -6.78
CA PRO A 105 -13.46 3.21 -7.31
C PRO A 105 -12.20 2.49 -6.82
N VAL A 106 -12.31 1.25 -6.36
CA VAL A 106 -11.16 0.38 -6.08
C VAL A 106 -11.19 -0.76 -7.06
N ILE A 107 -10.21 -0.80 -7.94
CA ILE A 107 -10.22 -1.59 -9.16
C ILE A 107 -9.06 -2.57 -9.13
N CYS A 108 -9.37 -3.84 -9.39
CA CYS A 108 -8.38 -4.89 -9.64
C CYS A 108 -8.81 -5.66 -10.89
N THR A 109 -8.00 -5.60 -11.93
CA THR A 109 -8.28 -6.23 -13.22
C THR A 109 -7.67 -7.63 -13.38
N LEU A 110 -6.99 -8.16 -12.36
CA LEU A 110 -6.26 -9.43 -12.42
C LEU A 110 -7.14 -10.64 -12.84
N SER A 111 -8.43 -10.60 -12.51
CA SER A 111 -9.39 -11.66 -12.82
C SER A 111 -10.27 -11.37 -14.04
N ASP A 112 -9.99 -10.30 -14.79
CA ASP A 112 -10.69 -9.98 -16.02
C ASP A 112 -10.45 -11.09 -17.07
N GLU A 113 -11.49 -11.47 -17.79
CA GLU A 113 -11.45 -12.56 -18.79
C GLU A 113 -10.45 -12.32 -19.94
N ARG A 114 -10.11 -11.08 -20.22
CA ARG A 114 -9.12 -10.69 -21.24
C ARG A 114 -7.69 -10.95 -20.82
N VAL A 115 -7.38 -10.95 -19.51
CA VAL A 115 -6.02 -11.03 -18.98
C VAL A 115 -5.26 -12.28 -19.44
N PRO A 116 -5.82 -13.49 -19.49
CA PRO A 116 -5.09 -14.65 -20.00
C PRO A 116 -4.71 -14.55 -21.48
N GLY A 117 -5.54 -13.87 -22.27
CA GLY A 117 -5.25 -13.55 -23.69
C GLY A 117 -4.10 -12.56 -23.82
N LEU A 118 -4.21 -11.43 -23.14
CA LEU A 118 -3.20 -10.37 -23.10
C LEU A 118 -1.85 -10.89 -22.60
N ALA A 119 -1.84 -11.74 -21.58
CA ALA A 119 -0.60 -12.29 -21.04
C ALA A 119 0.17 -13.16 -22.08
N ARG A 120 -0.55 -13.90 -22.91
CA ARG A 120 0.05 -14.67 -24.02
C ARG A 120 0.53 -13.77 -25.15
N GLU A 121 -0.26 -12.77 -25.52
CA GLU A 121 0.06 -11.83 -26.60
C GLU A 121 1.31 -11.02 -26.29
N LEU A 122 1.43 -10.57 -25.03
CA LEU A 122 2.53 -9.74 -24.53
C LEU A 122 3.72 -10.58 -24.01
N ASP A 123 3.64 -11.91 -24.04
CA ASP A 123 4.64 -12.83 -23.48
C ASP A 123 5.05 -12.45 -22.05
N THR A 124 4.07 -12.21 -21.19
CA THR A 124 4.28 -11.72 -19.83
C THR A 124 3.37 -12.41 -18.80
N THR A 125 3.53 -12.04 -17.53
CA THR A 125 2.69 -12.56 -16.45
C THR A 125 1.27 -11.98 -16.51
N ARG A 126 0.30 -12.70 -15.93
CA ARG A 126 -1.07 -12.20 -15.78
C ARG A 126 -1.12 -10.87 -15.02
N SER A 127 -0.28 -10.73 -13.98
CA SER A 127 -0.21 -9.51 -13.18
C SER A 127 0.25 -8.31 -14.00
N ALA A 128 1.26 -8.47 -14.86
CA ALA A 128 1.70 -7.42 -15.77
C ALA A 128 0.64 -7.11 -16.84
N ALA A 129 0.11 -8.16 -17.50
CA ALA A 129 -0.91 -7.99 -18.54
C ALA A 129 -2.19 -7.31 -18.05
N ALA A 130 -2.57 -7.54 -16.78
CA ALA A 130 -3.74 -6.92 -16.18
C ALA A 130 -3.68 -5.38 -16.14
N LEU A 131 -2.46 -4.80 -16.11
CA LEU A 131 -2.27 -3.35 -16.09
C LEU A 131 -2.65 -2.68 -17.42
N GLU A 132 -2.65 -3.42 -18.53
CA GLU A 132 -3.12 -2.86 -19.81
C GLU A 132 -4.55 -2.36 -19.74
N LEU A 133 -5.35 -2.95 -18.87
CA LEU A 133 -6.73 -2.56 -18.65
C LEU A 133 -6.89 -1.31 -17.77
N TRP A 134 -5.77 -0.73 -17.29
CA TRP A 134 -5.78 0.50 -16.49
C TRP A 134 -5.59 1.78 -17.33
N ARG A 135 -5.20 1.66 -18.62
CA ARG A 135 -4.77 2.82 -19.43
C ARG A 135 -5.70 4.02 -19.33
N ASP A 136 -7.00 3.81 -19.46
CA ASP A 136 -8.00 4.87 -19.43
C ASP A 136 -8.25 5.46 -18.03
N GLN A 137 -7.77 4.80 -16.97
CA GLN A 137 -8.00 5.15 -15.57
C GLN A 137 -6.72 5.53 -14.83
N LEU A 138 -5.57 5.46 -15.52
CA LEU A 138 -4.26 5.66 -14.91
C LEU A 138 -4.00 7.13 -14.57
N ALA A 139 -4.50 8.06 -15.40
CA ALA A 139 -4.33 9.49 -15.18
C ALA A 139 -4.82 9.93 -13.79
N GLY A 140 -3.92 10.43 -12.95
CA GLY A 140 -4.24 10.93 -11.62
C GLY A 140 -4.73 9.89 -10.61
N SER A 141 -4.70 8.60 -10.94
CA SER A 141 -5.07 7.51 -10.03
C SER A 141 -4.06 7.34 -8.89
N VAL A 142 -4.45 6.61 -7.85
CA VAL A 142 -3.53 6.09 -6.83
C VAL A 142 -3.30 4.61 -7.10
N VAL A 143 -2.06 4.24 -7.44
CA VAL A 143 -1.69 2.86 -7.76
C VAL A 143 -1.14 2.17 -6.52
N ALA A 144 -1.65 0.98 -6.20
CA ALA A 144 -1.20 0.14 -5.09
C ALA A 144 -0.78 -1.25 -5.60
N ILE A 145 0.53 -1.47 -5.69
CA ILE A 145 1.12 -2.75 -6.09
C ILE A 145 1.67 -3.42 -4.83
N GLY A 146 0.96 -4.44 -4.35
CA GLY A 146 1.28 -5.15 -3.12
C GLY A 146 1.67 -6.62 -3.32
N ASN A 147 1.70 -7.11 -4.57
CA ASN A 147 1.99 -8.50 -4.84
C ASN A 147 3.10 -8.69 -5.87
N ALA A 148 2.91 -8.27 -7.12
CA ALA A 148 3.73 -8.71 -8.24
C ALA A 148 4.78 -7.67 -8.67
N PRO A 149 6.10 -8.00 -8.59
CA PRO A 149 7.15 -7.16 -9.17
C PRO A 149 6.94 -6.89 -10.66
N THR A 150 6.43 -7.88 -11.41
CA THR A 150 6.17 -7.75 -12.83
C THR A 150 5.07 -6.73 -13.16
N ALA A 151 4.11 -6.53 -12.26
CA ALA A 151 3.14 -5.46 -12.38
C ALA A 151 3.82 -4.09 -12.22
N LEU A 152 4.74 -3.96 -11.27
CA LEU A 152 5.47 -2.69 -11.09
C LEU A 152 6.36 -2.37 -12.29
N PHE A 153 7.11 -3.32 -12.80
CA PHE A 153 7.88 -3.13 -14.03
C PHE A 153 6.98 -2.72 -15.21
N ARG A 154 5.84 -3.43 -15.39
CA ARG A 154 4.92 -3.09 -16.48
C ARG A 154 4.35 -1.68 -16.36
N LEU A 155 4.06 -1.21 -15.16
CA LEU A 155 3.64 0.16 -14.94
C LEU A 155 4.70 1.16 -15.45
N LEU A 156 5.98 0.92 -15.12
CA LEU A 156 7.09 1.79 -15.56
C LEU A 156 7.23 1.80 -17.07
N GLU A 157 7.19 0.62 -17.71
CA GLU A 157 7.19 0.49 -19.18
C GLU A 157 6.03 1.27 -19.82
N MET A 158 4.81 1.12 -19.28
CA MET A 158 3.65 1.87 -19.79
C MET A 158 3.84 3.38 -19.71
N ILE A 159 4.45 3.88 -18.63
CA ILE A 159 4.77 5.32 -18.48
C ILE A 159 5.84 5.76 -19.51
N GLU A 160 6.86 4.94 -19.73
CA GLU A 160 7.88 5.19 -20.76
C GLU A 160 7.26 5.21 -22.17
N ASP A 161 6.28 4.34 -22.42
CA ASP A 161 5.50 4.28 -23.66
C ASP A 161 4.46 5.42 -23.79
N GLY A 162 4.46 6.39 -22.88
CA GLY A 162 3.62 7.57 -22.93
C GLY A 162 2.24 7.43 -22.29
N ALA A 163 1.99 6.40 -21.48
CA ALA A 163 0.78 6.35 -20.68
C ALA A 163 0.72 7.51 -19.67
N PRO A 164 -0.48 8.00 -19.32
CA PRO A 164 -0.61 9.09 -18.36
C PRO A 164 -0.13 8.66 -16.98
N LYS A 165 0.45 9.64 -16.22
CA LYS A 165 0.98 9.36 -14.89
C LYS A 165 -0.14 9.23 -13.85
N PRO A 166 -0.02 8.28 -12.91
CA PRO A 166 -0.81 8.29 -11.68
C PRO A 166 -0.39 9.46 -10.78
N ALA A 167 -1.25 9.83 -9.85
CA ALA A 167 -0.94 10.81 -8.81
C ALA A 167 0.10 10.29 -7.82
N ALA A 168 0.07 8.98 -7.52
CA ALA A 168 1.05 8.32 -6.67
C ALA A 168 1.10 6.81 -6.92
N VAL A 169 2.27 6.22 -6.68
CA VAL A 169 2.53 4.77 -6.76
C VAL A 169 2.99 4.24 -5.41
N LEU A 170 2.19 3.41 -4.77
CA LEU A 170 2.58 2.65 -3.59
C LEU A 170 3.16 1.31 -4.06
N GLY A 171 4.47 1.31 -4.34
CA GLY A 171 5.20 0.19 -4.91
C GLY A 171 5.73 -0.74 -3.82
N LEU A 172 4.89 -1.66 -3.36
CA LEU A 172 5.16 -2.56 -2.23
C LEU A 172 5.09 -4.06 -2.61
N PRO A 173 5.55 -4.46 -3.82
CA PRO A 173 5.60 -5.87 -4.13
C PRO A 173 6.53 -6.61 -3.18
N VAL A 174 6.26 -7.89 -2.95
CA VAL A 174 7.04 -8.78 -2.08
C VAL A 174 7.66 -9.92 -2.89
N GLY A 175 8.86 -10.34 -2.55
CA GLY A 175 9.43 -11.55 -3.16
C GLY A 175 10.94 -11.58 -3.26
N PHE A 176 11.42 -12.66 -3.88
CA PHE A 176 12.83 -12.96 -4.01
C PHE A 176 13.40 -12.66 -5.42
N ILE A 177 12.52 -12.46 -6.41
CA ILE A 177 12.89 -12.18 -7.79
C ILE A 177 12.15 -10.94 -8.24
N GLY A 178 12.88 -9.90 -8.60
CA GLY A 178 12.35 -8.64 -9.13
C GLY A 178 11.73 -7.69 -8.09
N ALA A 179 11.53 -8.10 -6.83
CA ALA A 179 10.88 -7.25 -5.84
C ALA A 179 11.74 -6.05 -5.45
N ALA A 180 13.01 -6.26 -5.15
CA ALA A 180 13.94 -5.17 -4.85
C ALA A 180 14.16 -4.30 -6.10
N GLU A 181 14.46 -4.93 -7.21
CA GLU A 181 14.80 -4.29 -8.47
C GLU A 181 13.66 -3.42 -9.02
N SER A 182 12.40 -3.88 -8.93
CA SER A 182 11.26 -3.10 -9.38
C SER A 182 11.02 -1.84 -8.54
N LYS A 183 11.27 -1.91 -7.24
CA LYS A 183 11.16 -0.77 -6.32
C LYS A 183 12.29 0.25 -6.50
N ASP A 184 13.51 -0.24 -6.73
CA ASP A 184 14.65 0.62 -7.05
C ASP A 184 14.44 1.31 -8.41
N ALA A 185 13.89 0.58 -9.40
CA ALA A 185 13.53 1.15 -10.69
C ALA A 185 12.46 2.25 -10.55
N LEU A 186 11.43 2.04 -9.73
CA LEU A 186 10.41 3.06 -9.47
C LEU A 186 11.03 4.30 -8.80
N ALA A 187 11.85 4.10 -7.76
CA ALA A 187 12.45 5.19 -7.00
C ALA A 187 13.43 6.04 -7.83
N ALA A 188 14.08 5.43 -8.83
CA ALA A 188 15.04 6.08 -9.73
C ALA A 188 14.42 6.49 -11.08
N HIS A 189 13.11 6.31 -11.28
CA HIS A 189 12.48 6.49 -12.58
C HIS A 189 12.56 7.94 -13.07
N PRO A 190 13.07 8.20 -14.29
CA PRO A 190 13.35 9.55 -14.78
C PRO A 190 12.10 10.42 -14.97
N SER A 191 10.92 9.83 -15.05
CA SER A 191 9.67 10.57 -15.14
C SER A 191 9.26 11.28 -13.83
N GLY A 192 9.96 11.03 -12.71
CA GLY A 192 9.66 11.67 -11.42
C GLY A 192 8.28 11.27 -10.86
N LEU A 193 7.96 9.97 -10.88
CA LEU A 193 6.72 9.47 -10.29
C LEU A 193 6.72 9.67 -8.77
N GLU A 194 5.63 10.22 -8.26
CA GLU A 194 5.39 10.21 -6.80
C GLU A 194 5.26 8.78 -6.31
N HIS A 195 6.09 8.40 -5.34
CA HIS A 195 6.19 7.02 -4.93
C HIS A 195 6.46 6.83 -3.44
N LEU A 196 6.03 5.67 -2.93
CA LEU A 196 6.40 5.13 -1.64
C LEU A 196 6.71 3.65 -1.80
N VAL A 197 7.90 3.22 -1.35
CA VAL A 197 8.38 1.84 -1.42
C VAL A 197 9.01 1.41 -0.10
N VAL A 198 9.05 0.11 0.16
CA VAL A 198 9.93 -0.52 1.16
C VAL A 198 11.02 -1.26 0.39
N ARG A 199 12.26 -0.81 0.47
CA ARG A 199 13.39 -1.38 -0.29
C ARG A 199 13.60 -2.86 0.03
N GLY A 200 14.31 -3.54 -0.85
CA GLY A 200 14.61 -4.95 -0.70
C GLY A 200 13.40 -5.87 -0.95
N ARG A 201 13.33 -7.00 -0.27
CA ARG A 201 12.34 -8.06 -0.51
C ARG A 201 11.03 -7.87 0.23
N ARG A 202 11.02 -7.01 1.27
CA ARG A 202 9.85 -6.75 2.12
C ARG A 202 8.78 -5.98 1.36
N GLY A 203 7.53 -6.31 1.62
CA GLY A 203 6.35 -5.73 0.98
C GLY A 203 5.14 -6.60 1.27
N GLY A 204 4.18 -6.55 0.38
CA GLY A 204 3.00 -7.42 0.42
C GLY A 204 1.69 -6.66 0.50
N SER A 205 0.61 -7.38 0.20
CA SER A 205 -0.74 -6.80 0.13
C SER A 205 -1.16 -6.11 1.43
N ALA A 206 -0.77 -6.65 2.60
CA ALA A 206 -1.11 -6.03 3.89
C ALA A 206 -0.45 -4.65 4.06
N MET A 207 0.81 -4.51 3.65
CA MET A 207 1.51 -3.22 3.70
C MET A 207 0.92 -2.21 2.71
N ALA A 208 0.60 -2.64 1.47
CA ALA A 208 -0.03 -1.79 0.48
C ALA A 208 -1.41 -1.29 0.94
N VAL A 209 -2.21 -2.18 1.50
CA VAL A 209 -3.51 -1.85 2.12
C VAL A 209 -3.35 -0.86 3.28
N ALA A 210 -2.38 -1.09 4.16
CA ALA A 210 -2.12 -0.21 5.29
C ALA A 210 -1.73 1.20 4.83
N ALA A 211 -0.89 1.30 3.80
CA ALA A 211 -0.50 2.58 3.21
C ALA A 211 -1.71 3.32 2.61
N ILE A 212 -2.52 2.66 1.78
CA ILE A 212 -3.75 3.25 1.23
C ILE A 212 -4.68 3.72 2.35
N ASN A 213 -4.96 2.89 3.34
CA ASN A 213 -5.89 3.21 4.43
C ASN A 213 -5.37 4.36 5.32
N ALA A 214 -4.05 4.54 5.45
CA ALA A 214 -3.44 5.67 6.15
C ALA A 214 -3.53 6.97 5.36
N ILE A 215 -3.35 6.90 4.03
CA ILE A 215 -3.46 8.06 3.14
C ILE A 215 -4.93 8.52 3.03
N ALA A 216 -5.86 7.58 2.93
CA ALA A 216 -7.28 7.86 2.75
C ALA A 216 -7.93 8.57 3.94
N SER A 217 -7.45 8.34 5.16
CA SER A 217 -7.98 8.97 6.38
C SER A 217 -6.87 9.18 7.40
N GLU A 218 -6.85 10.39 7.99
CA GLU A 218 -5.92 10.76 9.07
C GLU A 218 -6.34 10.18 10.43
N GLU A 219 -7.55 9.62 10.53
CA GLU A 219 -8.01 8.94 11.73
C GLU A 219 -7.19 7.66 11.97
N GLU A 220 -6.68 7.52 13.17
CA GLU A 220 -5.95 6.32 13.63
C GLU A 220 -6.87 5.19 14.05
#